data_483e4b789e55c6335b5d044503cebacb
#
_entry.id   483e4b789e55c6335b5d044503cebacb
#
_cell.length_a   1.000
_cell.length_b   1.000
_cell.length_c   1.000
_cell.angle_alpha   90.00
_cell.angle_beta   90.00
_cell.angle_gamma   90.00
#
_symmetry.space_group_name_H-M   'P 1'
#
loop_
_entity.id
_entity.type
_entity.pdbx_description
1 polymer ?
#
loop_
_entity_poly.entity_id
_entity_poly.type
_entity_poly.pdbx_seq_one_letter_code
_entity_poly.pdbx_strand_id
1 'polypeptide(L)'
;QSTDGYLVFPYTPDIALISSAQYTPTRPVHSNYPFYSYQNSAVTQVTISGDFTVETEDEGKYWIAAKHFLMSASKMAYGENEILPTGSPPPVLKLSGYGDHIFNNTSIVIENVTMPLPTNVDYMLISNFANDVEGTYVPVNSTFTVGCIFIHSRQKVKTFSLDSFVRGDYVATGEFL
;
A
#
# COMPACT_ATOMS: atom_id res chain seq x y z
N GLN A 1 21.53 -6.32 1.19
CA GLN A 1 21.12 -4.99 1.66
C GLN A 1 19.70 -5.11 2.19
N SER A 2 19.48 -4.74 3.45
CA SER A 2 18.14 -4.56 3.98
C SER A 2 17.58 -3.25 3.43
N THR A 3 16.28 -3.15 3.30
CA THR A 3 15.61 -1.90 2.91
C THR A 3 15.65 -0.85 4.05
N ASP A 4 16.38 -1.12 5.16
CA ASP A 4 16.44 -0.29 6.38
C ASP A 4 15.06 0.17 6.90
N GLY A 5 14.01 -0.63 6.62
CA GLY A 5 12.64 -0.32 6.98
C GLY A 5 11.89 0.63 6.03
N TYR A 6 12.50 0.99 4.91
CA TYR A 6 11.89 1.85 3.89
C TYR A 6 11.76 1.11 2.57
N LEU A 7 10.72 1.41 1.83
CA LEU A 7 10.60 1.09 0.41
C LEU A 7 10.51 2.41 -0.36
N VAL A 8 11.46 2.62 -1.26
CA VAL A 8 11.46 3.76 -2.18
C VAL A 8 11.28 3.22 -3.58
N PHE A 9 10.29 3.71 -4.30
CA PHE A 9 10.14 3.36 -5.71
C PHE A 9 11.24 4.03 -6.53
N PRO A 10 11.91 3.30 -7.44
CA PRO A 10 12.96 3.88 -8.29
C PRO A 10 12.46 5.04 -9.15
N TYR A 11 11.22 4.93 -9.62
CA TYR A 11 10.50 5.95 -10.36
C TYR A 11 9.27 6.40 -9.59
N THR A 12 8.74 7.57 -9.94
CA THR A 12 7.49 8.06 -9.35
C THR A 12 6.36 7.07 -9.65
N PRO A 13 5.77 6.44 -8.64
CA PRO A 13 4.70 5.48 -8.85
C PRO A 13 3.39 6.18 -9.25
N ASP A 14 2.53 5.46 -9.96
CA ASP A 14 1.15 5.86 -10.16
C ASP A 14 0.32 5.51 -8.92
N ILE A 15 -0.44 6.48 -8.40
CA ILE A 15 -1.27 6.28 -7.21
C ILE A 15 -2.72 6.60 -7.53
N ALA A 16 -3.57 5.59 -7.43
CA ALA A 16 -5.00 5.71 -7.58
C ALA A 16 -5.70 5.67 -6.22
N LEU A 17 -6.48 6.71 -5.92
CA LEU A 17 -7.33 6.82 -4.73
C LEU A 17 -8.78 6.57 -5.13
N ILE A 18 -9.46 5.65 -4.45
CA ILE A 18 -10.87 5.38 -4.65
C ILE A 18 -11.63 5.84 -3.41
N SER A 19 -12.35 6.95 -3.53
CA SER A 19 -13.31 7.42 -2.53
C SER A 19 -14.72 7.03 -2.95
N SER A 20 -15.47 6.39 -2.08
CA SER A 20 -16.82 5.95 -2.36
C SER A 20 -17.79 6.28 -1.22
N ALA A 21 -19.03 6.62 -1.61
CA ALA A 21 -20.16 6.72 -0.69
C ALA A 21 -21.12 5.56 -0.98
N GLN A 22 -21.52 4.86 0.07
CA GLN A 22 -22.44 3.73 -0.04
C GLN A 22 -23.86 4.15 0.31
N TYR A 23 -24.81 3.78 -0.57
CA TYR A 23 -26.24 4.03 -0.41
C TYR A 23 -27.02 2.72 -0.56
N THR A 24 -27.97 2.50 0.34
CA THR A 24 -28.89 1.37 0.24
C THR A 24 -30.21 1.83 -0.37
N PRO A 25 -30.64 1.25 -1.52
CA PRO A 25 -31.92 1.56 -2.11
C PRO A 25 -33.07 0.87 -1.36
N THR A 26 -34.09 1.63 -0.97
CA THR A 26 -35.37 1.13 -0.49
C THR A 26 -36.39 1.30 -1.59
N ARG A 27 -37.03 0.20 -2.02
CA ARG A 27 -38.00 0.18 -3.10
C ARG A 27 -39.39 -0.08 -2.51
N PRO A 28 -40.22 0.95 -2.24
CA PRO A 28 -41.58 0.76 -1.81
C PRO A 28 -42.45 0.11 -2.91
N VAL A 29 -43.42 -0.66 -2.51
CA VAL A 29 -44.41 -1.23 -3.45
C VAL A 29 -45.19 -0.10 -4.11
N HIS A 30 -45.43 -0.19 -5.42
CA HIS A 30 -46.13 0.81 -6.23
C HIS A 30 -45.42 2.18 -6.35
N SER A 31 -44.11 2.23 -6.12
CA SER A 31 -43.29 3.43 -6.37
C SER A 31 -42.47 3.26 -7.65
N ASN A 32 -42.42 4.31 -8.47
CA ASN A 32 -41.57 4.33 -9.69
C ASN A 32 -40.09 4.58 -9.37
N TYR A 33 -39.79 5.17 -8.20
CA TYR A 33 -38.44 5.58 -7.83
C TYR A 33 -38.05 5.01 -6.48
N PRO A 34 -36.82 4.49 -6.33
CA PRO A 34 -36.29 4.07 -5.03
C PRO A 34 -35.91 5.29 -4.19
N PHE A 35 -36.02 5.15 -2.87
CA PHE A 35 -35.37 6.05 -1.92
C PHE A 35 -33.98 5.51 -1.57
N TYR A 36 -32.98 6.38 -1.46
CA TYR A 36 -31.63 6.00 -1.10
C TYR A 36 -31.29 6.46 0.31
N SER A 37 -30.90 5.51 1.15
CA SER A 37 -30.39 5.78 2.50
C SER A 37 -28.87 5.75 2.46
N TYR A 38 -28.23 6.84 2.91
CA TYR A 38 -26.79 6.90 3.07
C TYR A 38 -26.33 5.93 4.16
N GLN A 39 -25.25 5.18 3.92
CA GLN A 39 -24.67 4.24 4.86
C GLN A 39 -23.34 4.77 5.41
N ASN A 40 -22.37 4.99 4.55
CA ASN A 40 -21.04 5.48 4.93
C ASN A 40 -20.33 6.09 3.72
N SER A 41 -19.25 6.81 4.02
CA SER A 41 -18.27 7.27 3.03
C SER A 41 -16.86 6.98 3.56
N ALA A 42 -16.01 6.46 2.70
CA ALA A 42 -14.62 6.24 3.03
C ALA A 42 -13.76 6.24 1.75
N VAL A 43 -12.48 6.53 1.91
CA VAL A 43 -11.49 6.10 0.92
C VAL A 43 -11.31 4.61 1.10
N THR A 44 -11.85 3.83 0.18
CA THR A 44 -11.94 2.38 0.32
C THR A 44 -10.64 1.68 -0.01
N GLN A 45 -9.88 2.20 -0.97
CA GLN A 45 -8.66 1.58 -1.43
C GLN A 45 -7.70 2.60 -2.02
N VAL A 46 -6.42 2.35 -1.81
CA VAL A 46 -5.30 3.04 -2.46
C VAL A 46 -4.52 2.01 -3.24
N THR A 47 -4.36 2.22 -4.53
CA THR A 47 -3.51 1.36 -5.37
C THR A 47 -2.28 2.14 -5.77
N ILE A 48 -1.10 1.59 -5.46
CA ILE A 48 0.20 2.15 -5.80
C ILE A 48 0.84 1.22 -6.82
N SER A 49 1.10 1.71 -8.03
CA SER A 49 1.78 0.96 -9.10
C SER A 49 3.09 1.64 -9.44
N GLY A 50 4.20 0.94 -9.26
CA GLY A 50 5.53 1.46 -9.54
C GLY A 50 6.37 0.52 -10.37
N ASP A 51 7.08 1.08 -11.33
CA ASP A 51 7.98 0.34 -12.20
C ASP A 51 9.36 0.16 -11.55
N PHE A 52 9.89 -1.03 -11.69
CA PHE A 52 11.23 -1.40 -11.29
C PHE A 52 12.02 -1.82 -12.53
N THR A 53 13.10 -1.12 -12.80
CA THR A 53 14.10 -1.51 -13.80
C THR A 53 15.35 -2.01 -13.11
N VAL A 54 16.00 -3.02 -13.67
CA VAL A 54 17.21 -3.63 -13.15
C VAL A 54 18.26 -3.63 -14.26
N GLU A 55 19.23 -2.73 -14.15
CA GLU A 55 20.36 -2.60 -15.07
C GLU A 55 21.68 -3.02 -14.40
N THR A 56 21.70 -2.98 -13.06
CA THR A 56 22.87 -3.30 -12.26
C THR A 56 22.56 -4.40 -11.24
N GLU A 57 23.62 -5.06 -10.76
CA GLU A 57 23.51 -6.10 -9.72
C GLU A 57 22.92 -5.53 -8.40
N ASP A 58 23.25 -4.30 -8.05
CA ASP A 58 22.75 -3.66 -6.83
C ASP A 58 21.25 -3.33 -6.93
N GLU A 59 20.76 -2.92 -8.08
CA GLU A 59 19.32 -2.74 -8.35
C GLU A 59 18.58 -4.07 -8.28
N GLY A 60 19.17 -5.15 -8.79
CA GLY A 60 18.62 -6.49 -8.66
C GLY A 60 18.52 -6.96 -7.21
N LYS A 61 19.53 -6.68 -6.39
CA LYS A 61 19.49 -6.93 -4.95
C LYS A 61 18.39 -6.09 -4.26
N TYR A 62 18.23 -4.84 -4.69
CA TYR A 62 17.16 -3.98 -4.18
C TYR A 62 15.78 -4.51 -4.57
N TRP A 63 15.59 -4.96 -5.80
CA TRP A 63 14.35 -5.58 -6.27
C TRP A 63 13.95 -6.78 -5.40
N ILE A 64 14.91 -7.68 -5.09
CA ILE A 64 14.68 -8.84 -4.22
C ILE A 64 14.31 -8.37 -2.81
N ALA A 65 15.03 -7.39 -2.26
CA ALA A 65 14.75 -6.85 -0.94
C ALA A 65 13.37 -6.17 -0.88
N ALA A 66 12.99 -5.40 -1.90
CA ALA A 66 11.68 -4.77 -2.03
C ALA A 66 10.54 -5.80 -2.07
N LYS A 67 10.71 -6.87 -2.85
CA LYS A 67 9.79 -8.01 -2.88
C LYS A 67 9.58 -8.61 -1.49
N HIS A 68 10.66 -8.93 -0.78
CA HIS A 68 10.59 -9.52 0.55
C HIS A 68 9.97 -8.56 1.57
N PHE A 69 10.30 -7.27 1.50
CA PHE A 69 9.70 -6.24 2.36
C PHE A 69 8.18 -6.20 2.20
N LEU A 70 7.68 -6.06 0.98
CA LEU A 70 6.25 -5.99 0.69
C LEU A 70 5.50 -7.27 1.11
N MET A 71 6.10 -8.44 0.83
CA MET A 71 5.50 -9.71 1.23
C MET A 71 5.49 -9.88 2.75
N SER A 72 6.54 -9.48 3.47
CA SER A 72 6.60 -9.58 4.92
C SER A 72 5.64 -8.59 5.59
N ALA A 73 5.52 -7.36 5.06
CA ALA A 73 4.61 -6.35 5.58
C ALA A 73 3.13 -6.70 5.44
N SER A 74 2.79 -7.71 4.64
CA SER A 74 1.43 -8.26 4.54
C SER A 74 1.18 -9.46 5.47
N LYS A 75 2.16 -9.89 6.27
CA LYS A 75 2.07 -11.09 7.11
C LYS A 75 1.95 -10.73 8.59
N MET A 76 1.20 -11.55 9.30
CA MET A 76 1.13 -11.49 10.78
C MET A 76 2.33 -12.22 11.40
N ALA A 77 2.72 -11.80 12.58
CA ALA A 77 3.71 -12.54 13.38
C ALA A 77 3.05 -13.78 13.97
N TYR A 78 3.55 -14.97 13.58
CA TYR A 78 3.08 -16.26 14.07
C TYR A 78 4.25 -17.23 14.25
N GLY A 79 4.65 -17.44 15.48
CA GLY A 79 5.77 -18.31 15.81
C GLY A 79 6.28 -18.13 17.24
N GLU A 80 7.04 -19.10 17.74
CA GLU A 80 7.57 -19.08 19.11
C GLU A 80 8.82 -18.19 19.28
N ASN A 81 9.53 -17.89 18.18
CA ASN A 81 10.80 -17.15 18.20
C ASN A 81 10.69 -15.75 17.58
N GLU A 82 9.49 -15.19 17.57
CA GLU A 82 9.25 -13.86 17.01
C GLU A 82 9.60 -12.77 18.03
N ILE A 83 10.13 -11.66 17.54
CA ILE A 83 10.38 -10.45 18.35
C ILE A 83 9.04 -9.85 18.83
N LEU A 84 7.97 -10.06 18.04
CA LEU A 84 6.62 -9.61 18.36
C LEU A 84 5.82 -10.75 19.01
N PRO A 85 4.84 -10.44 19.87
CA PRO A 85 3.94 -11.45 20.43
C PRO A 85 3.24 -12.24 19.33
N THR A 86 3.14 -13.55 19.50
CA THR A 86 2.41 -14.45 18.59
C THR A 86 0.98 -13.95 18.37
N GLY A 87 0.57 -13.86 17.09
CA GLY A 87 -0.75 -13.35 16.72
C GLY A 87 -0.78 -11.84 16.50
N SER A 88 0.36 -11.13 16.50
CA SER A 88 0.40 -9.72 16.14
C SER A 88 -0.01 -9.53 14.69
N PRO A 89 -0.92 -8.56 14.40
CA PRO A 89 -1.36 -8.29 13.03
C PRO A 89 -0.22 -7.71 12.19
N PRO A 90 -0.39 -7.66 10.86
CA PRO A 90 0.55 -6.99 9.97
C PRO A 90 0.88 -5.56 10.43
N PRO A 91 2.12 -5.09 10.22
CA PRO A 91 2.53 -3.75 10.66
C PRO A 91 1.75 -2.65 9.94
N VAL A 92 1.49 -1.56 10.66
CA VAL A 92 1.01 -0.32 10.07
C VAL A 92 2.20 0.42 9.46
N LEU A 93 2.14 0.67 8.17
CA LEU A 93 3.14 1.40 7.42
C LEU A 93 2.79 2.89 7.34
N LYS A 94 3.78 3.69 6.96
CA LYS A 94 3.65 5.11 6.74
C LYS A 94 3.91 5.45 5.27
N LEU A 95 2.92 6.04 4.63
CA LEU A 95 3.04 6.52 3.26
C LEU A 95 3.38 8.01 3.27
N SER A 96 4.45 8.36 2.59
CA SER A 96 4.87 9.76 2.36
C SER A 96 5.27 9.93 0.91
N GLY A 97 4.86 11.03 0.31
CA GLY A 97 5.21 11.36 -1.08
C GLY A 97 4.33 12.47 -1.64
N TYR A 98 4.72 12.98 -2.79
CA TYR A 98 4.02 14.07 -3.50
C TYR A 98 3.89 15.39 -2.71
N GLY A 99 4.74 15.57 -1.69
CA GLY A 99 4.76 16.76 -0.84
C GLY A 99 3.83 16.65 0.38
N ASP A 100 3.81 17.71 1.17
CA ASP A 100 3.18 17.72 2.48
C ASP A 100 1.64 17.75 2.44
N HIS A 101 1.06 18.04 1.26
CA HIS A 101 -0.39 18.21 1.10
C HIS A 101 -1.10 17.02 0.44
N ILE A 102 -0.37 15.95 0.09
CA ILE A 102 -0.97 14.75 -0.51
C ILE A 102 -0.79 13.56 0.42
N PHE A 103 0.47 13.12 0.65
CA PHE A 103 0.75 12.04 1.58
C PHE A 103 1.82 12.50 2.58
N ASN A 104 1.38 12.91 3.75
CA ASN A 104 2.26 13.30 4.83
C ASN A 104 2.18 12.28 5.97
N ASN A 105 3.05 11.26 5.92
CA ASN A 105 3.13 10.24 6.97
C ASN A 105 1.80 9.52 7.26
N THR A 106 1.01 9.29 6.21
CA THR A 106 -0.33 8.70 6.30
C THR A 106 -0.25 7.21 6.66
N SER A 107 -1.07 6.78 7.62
CA SER A 107 -1.07 5.39 8.10
C SER A 107 -1.81 4.47 7.12
N ILE A 108 -1.12 3.44 6.64
CA ILE A 108 -1.67 2.43 5.72
C ILE A 108 -1.35 1.02 6.20
N VAL A 109 -2.16 0.07 5.77
CA VAL A 109 -1.85 -1.37 5.79
C VAL A 109 -1.91 -1.93 4.39
N ILE A 110 -1.08 -2.90 4.11
CA ILE A 110 -1.09 -3.61 2.83
C ILE A 110 -2.20 -4.64 2.85
N GLU A 111 -3.10 -4.57 1.88
CA GLU A 111 -4.16 -5.55 1.64
C GLU A 111 -3.70 -6.63 0.66
N ASN A 112 -3.13 -6.20 -0.45
CA ASN A 112 -2.62 -7.10 -1.48
C ASN A 112 -1.35 -6.55 -2.13
N VAL A 113 -0.54 -7.47 -2.67
CA VAL A 113 0.66 -7.14 -3.43
C VAL A 113 0.68 -8.02 -4.67
N THR A 114 0.81 -7.40 -5.83
CA THR A 114 0.95 -8.08 -7.12
C THR A 114 2.31 -7.75 -7.71
N MET A 115 3.09 -8.79 -7.95
CA MET A 115 4.44 -8.71 -8.55
C MET A 115 4.52 -9.70 -9.69
N PRO A 116 4.20 -9.31 -10.91
CA PRO A 116 4.28 -10.18 -12.07
C PRO A 116 5.73 -10.51 -12.41
N LEU A 117 5.97 -11.75 -12.85
CA LEU A 117 7.20 -12.17 -13.49
C LEU A 117 6.90 -12.29 -14.99
N PRO A 118 7.08 -11.22 -15.76
CA PRO A 118 6.67 -11.20 -17.16
C PRO A 118 7.54 -12.12 -18.02
N THR A 119 6.97 -12.73 -19.06
CA THR A 119 7.67 -13.63 -19.99
C THR A 119 8.25 -12.91 -21.20
N ASN A 120 7.92 -11.64 -21.38
CA ASN A 120 8.28 -10.81 -22.54
C ASN A 120 9.41 -9.81 -22.24
N VAL A 121 10.14 -10.02 -21.15
CA VAL A 121 11.30 -9.22 -20.76
C VAL A 121 12.50 -10.11 -20.50
N ASP A 122 13.68 -9.53 -20.58
CA ASP A 122 14.92 -10.21 -20.23
C ASP A 122 15.08 -10.37 -18.73
N TYR A 123 15.87 -11.35 -18.32
CA TYR A 123 16.18 -11.61 -16.92
C TYR A 123 17.67 -11.48 -16.68
N MET A 124 18.04 -10.77 -15.63
CA MET A 124 19.41 -10.60 -15.19
C MET A 124 19.72 -11.58 -14.06
N LEU A 125 20.86 -12.24 -14.15
CA LEU A 125 21.38 -13.09 -13.08
C LEU A 125 22.06 -12.23 -12.00
N ILE A 126 21.54 -12.29 -10.78
CA ILE A 126 22.11 -11.65 -9.60
C ILE A 126 22.89 -12.71 -8.82
N SER A 127 24.20 -12.53 -8.73
CA SER A 127 25.08 -13.41 -7.98
C SER A 127 25.31 -12.89 -6.55
N ASN A 128 25.70 -13.81 -5.66
CA ASN A 128 26.09 -13.49 -4.26
C ASN A 128 25.01 -12.84 -3.39
N PHE A 129 23.73 -13.15 -3.65
CA PHE A 129 22.67 -12.76 -2.75
C PHE A 129 22.47 -13.85 -1.68
N ALA A 130 22.63 -13.50 -0.41
CA ALA A 130 22.34 -14.35 0.75
C ALA A 130 22.94 -15.78 0.72
N ASN A 131 24.21 -15.93 0.27
CA ASN A 131 24.92 -17.21 0.11
C ASN A 131 24.35 -18.13 -0.99
N ASP A 132 23.66 -17.57 -1.96
CA ASP A 132 23.16 -18.30 -3.12
C ASP A 132 24.34 -18.72 -4.03
N VAL A 133 24.49 -20.02 -4.28
CA VAL A 133 25.59 -20.57 -5.08
C VAL A 133 25.30 -20.46 -6.58
N GLU A 134 24.02 -20.51 -6.97
CA GLU A 134 23.60 -20.50 -8.36
C GLU A 134 23.16 -19.13 -8.88
N GLY A 135 22.93 -18.18 -7.96
CA GLY A 135 22.38 -16.86 -8.28
C GLY A 135 20.87 -16.87 -8.49
N THR A 136 20.28 -15.69 -8.54
CA THR A 136 18.83 -15.49 -8.69
C THR A 136 18.54 -14.67 -9.95
N TYR A 137 17.60 -15.13 -10.77
CA TYR A 137 17.15 -14.39 -11.94
C TYR A 137 16.08 -13.37 -11.57
N VAL A 138 16.30 -12.12 -11.95
CA VAL A 138 15.40 -10.98 -11.70
C VAL A 138 15.00 -10.39 -13.05
N PRO A 139 13.72 -10.08 -13.29
CA PRO A 139 13.30 -9.43 -14.53
C PRO A 139 13.91 -8.02 -14.63
N VAL A 140 14.42 -7.70 -15.83
CA VAL A 140 15.01 -6.38 -16.12
C VAL A 140 13.95 -5.27 -15.98
N ASN A 141 12.69 -5.58 -16.27
CA ASN A 141 11.59 -4.64 -16.11
C ASN A 141 10.37 -5.33 -15.52
N SER A 142 9.79 -4.73 -14.48
CA SER A 142 8.60 -5.24 -13.81
C SER A 142 7.83 -4.10 -13.12
N THR A 143 6.52 -4.28 -12.94
CA THR A 143 5.66 -3.32 -12.24
C THR A 143 5.14 -3.95 -10.96
N PHE A 144 5.42 -3.34 -9.80
CA PHE A 144 4.84 -3.75 -8.54
C PHE A 144 3.56 -2.97 -8.29
N THR A 145 2.49 -3.68 -8.01
CA THR A 145 1.20 -3.08 -7.65
C THR A 145 0.86 -3.46 -6.21
N VAL A 146 0.65 -2.45 -5.37
CA VAL A 146 0.36 -2.59 -3.95
C VAL A 146 -1.00 -1.98 -3.66
N GLY A 147 -1.94 -2.79 -3.22
CA GLY A 147 -3.22 -2.34 -2.72
C GLY A 147 -3.14 -2.10 -1.22
N CYS A 148 -3.52 -0.91 -0.78
CA CYS A 148 -3.45 -0.47 0.60
C CYS A 148 -4.80 0.04 1.09
N ILE A 149 -4.98 0.01 2.41
CA ILE A 149 -6.14 0.60 3.11
C ILE A 149 -5.62 1.64 4.10
N PHE A 150 -6.27 2.80 4.17
CA PHE A 150 -5.99 3.80 5.19
C PHE A 150 -6.53 3.37 6.55
N ILE A 151 -5.71 3.55 7.58
CA ILE A 151 -6.12 3.25 8.95
C ILE A 151 -6.11 4.52 9.78
N HIS A 152 -7.25 4.77 10.43
CA HIS A 152 -7.42 5.84 11.39
C HIS A 152 -7.66 5.28 12.79
N SER A 153 -7.08 5.91 13.82
CA SER A 153 -7.38 5.53 15.19
C SER A 153 -8.82 5.90 15.55
N ARG A 154 -9.44 5.13 16.44
CA ARG A 154 -10.82 5.42 16.92
C ARG A 154 -10.95 6.82 17.53
N GLN A 155 -9.89 7.33 18.14
CA GLN A 155 -9.89 8.66 18.72
C GLN A 155 -9.92 9.74 17.63
N LYS A 156 -9.12 9.60 16.57
CA LYS A 156 -9.14 10.50 15.42
C LYS A 156 -10.51 10.53 14.74
N VAL A 157 -11.12 9.37 14.53
CA VAL A 157 -12.46 9.27 13.95
C VAL A 157 -13.52 9.99 14.80
N LYS A 158 -13.41 9.93 16.13
CA LYS A 158 -14.34 10.65 17.03
C LYS A 158 -14.19 12.17 16.98
N THR A 159 -13.01 12.68 16.68
CA THR A 159 -12.70 14.12 16.60
C THR A 159 -12.84 14.67 15.20
N PHE A 160 -13.26 13.84 14.22
CA PHE A 160 -13.47 14.27 12.85
C PHE A 160 -14.51 15.38 12.76
N SER A 161 -14.17 16.48 12.10
CA SER A 161 -15.05 17.59 11.80
C SER A 161 -15.12 17.81 10.30
N LEU A 162 -16.32 17.75 9.73
CA LEU A 162 -16.53 18.00 8.31
C LEU A 162 -16.13 19.43 7.92
N ASP A 163 -16.39 20.41 8.78
CA ASP A 163 -15.99 21.81 8.53
C ASP A 163 -14.48 22.00 8.44
N SER A 164 -13.73 21.32 9.32
CA SER A 164 -12.26 21.31 9.27
C SER A 164 -11.75 20.56 8.05
N PHE A 165 -12.41 19.47 7.66
CA PHE A 165 -12.06 18.72 6.45
C PHE A 165 -12.24 19.59 5.19
N VAL A 166 -13.36 20.31 5.06
CA VAL A 166 -13.63 21.21 3.93
C VAL A 166 -12.64 22.37 3.87
N ARG A 167 -12.17 22.87 5.04
CA ARG A 167 -11.14 23.91 5.10
C ARG A 167 -9.73 23.39 4.80
N GLY A 168 -9.53 22.07 4.76
CA GLY A 168 -8.22 21.47 4.53
C GLY A 168 -7.31 21.41 5.76
N ASP A 169 -7.85 21.58 6.97
CA ASP A 169 -7.08 21.58 8.21
C ASP A 169 -6.35 20.24 8.46
N TYR A 170 -6.85 19.15 7.91
CA TYR A 170 -6.26 17.80 8.06
C TYR A 170 -5.16 17.47 7.03
N VAL A 171 -5.06 18.24 5.95
CA VAL A 171 -4.10 17.96 4.86
C VAL A 171 -2.66 18.06 5.35
N ALA A 172 -2.34 19.08 6.14
CA ALA A 172 -1.00 19.29 6.69
C ALA A 172 -0.57 18.22 7.71
N THR A 173 -1.53 17.50 8.30
CA THR A 173 -1.27 16.45 9.30
C THR A 173 -1.29 15.02 8.71
N GLY A 174 -1.61 14.87 7.43
CA GLY A 174 -1.79 13.58 6.77
C GLY A 174 -2.94 12.75 7.34
N GLU A 175 -3.92 13.44 7.93
CA GLU A 175 -5.12 12.84 8.51
C GLU A 175 -6.30 13.03 7.56
N PHE A 176 -7.06 11.97 7.31
CA PHE A 176 -8.26 11.99 6.48
C PHE A 176 -8.01 12.55 5.05
N LEU A 177 -7.85 11.64 4.09
CA LEU A 177 -7.75 11.92 2.66
C LEU A 177 -9.09 11.72 1.97
#